data_40d143eb888d1d9ea501a9c4c01e6f3a
#
_entry.id   40d143eb888d1d9ea501a9c4c01e6f3a
#
_cell.length_a   1.000
_cell.length_b   1.000
_cell.length_c   1.000
_cell.angle_alpha   90.00
_cell.angle_beta   90.00
_cell.angle_gamma   90.00
#
_symmetry.space_group_name_H-M   'P 1'
#
loop_
_entity.id
_entity.type
_entity.pdbx_description
1 polymer ?
#
loop_
_entity_poly.entity_id
_entity_poly.type
_entity_poly.pdbx_seq_one_letter_code
_entity_poly.pdbx_strand_id
1 'polypeptide(L)'
;FMVDYTVSNLMAIDPLPAETPIAIYANDVLVATTQTLAVVPENQSISQTVSVTIPDKIPDNFQLKFVVDDDGTGQGIVIETNEKNNTFSTLISLWLSPEFNLLENIITCNEGFGKGTYDFSEYAELVKVNPLDKVDFFENYEEAEANLNPILNTTNYFVATPKEVFARIENQHCFSITSFQLLTKNCPPKVYNFVTANNDGFNDSFYVEGLHNIFTNFQLEIYNRWGTLVWTGNNNTNDWDGNATHGLVTGGSKVPDGTYFYILNLNDPNYEKPLMGYLYFTR
;
A
#
# COMPACT_ATOMS: atom_id res chain seq x y z
N PHE A 1 -22.69 13.79 -9.16
CA PHE A 1 -21.95 14.51 -10.20
C PHE A 1 -22.64 15.82 -10.54
N MET A 2 -21.91 16.75 -11.15
CA MET A 2 -22.44 18.04 -11.59
C MET A 2 -22.87 17.94 -13.05
N VAL A 3 -24.01 18.56 -13.38
CA VAL A 3 -24.55 18.59 -14.76
C VAL A 3 -24.80 20.05 -15.17
N ASP A 4 -24.16 20.42 -16.26
CA ASP A 4 -24.44 21.70 -16.92
C ASP A 4 -25.61 21.53 -17.88
N TYR A 5 -26.58 22.42 -17.81
CA TYR A 5 -27.76 22.40 -18.65
C TYR A 5 -28.17 23.81 -19.09
N THR A 6 -28.95 23.91 -20.17
CA THR A 6 -29.43 25.16 -20.71
C THR A 6 -30.95 25.13 -20.82
N VAL A 7 -31.61 26.12 -20.27
CA VAL A 7 -33.03 26.37 -20.42
C VAL A 7 -33.21 27.45 -21.50
N SER A 8 -34.04 27.14 -22.50
CA SER A 8 -34.27 28.00 -23.63
C SER A 8 -35.75 28.33 -23.76
N ASN A 9 -36.09 29.63 -23.86
CA ASN A 9 -37.44 30.09 -24.05
C ASN A 9 -37.65 30.50 -25.53
N LEU A 10 -37.74 29.50 -26.42
CA LEU A 10 -37.77 29.69 -27.86
C LEU A 10 -39.19 29.73 -28.39
N MET A 11 -39.42 30.62 -29.39
CA MET A 11 -40.74 30.85 -29.99
C MET A 11 -41.82 31.30 -29.00
N ALA A 12 -41.42 31.83 -27.88
CA ALA A 12 -42.30 32.33 -26.84
C ALA A 12 -42.75 33.77 -27.13
N ILE A 13 -43.93 34.10 -26.61
CA ILE A 13 -44.48 35.47 -26.66
C ILE A 13 -44.35 36.18 -25.31
N ASP A 14 -44.03 35.41 -24.26
CA ASP A 14 -43.85 35.90 -22.89
C ASP A 14 -42.52 35.36 -22.31
N PRO A 15 -41.87 36.07 -21.38
CA PRO A 15 -40.67 35.59 -20.71
C PRO A 15 -41.01 34.45 -19.78
N LEU A 16 -40.11 33.43 -19.68
CA LEU A 16 -40.22 32.37 -18.67
C LEU A 16 -39.80 32.98 -17.31
N PRO A 17 -40.64 32.89 -16.27
CA PRO A 17 -40.34 33.46 -14.96
C PRO A 17 -39.06 32.91 -14.32
N ALA A 18 -38.41 33.72 -13.48
CA ALA A 18 -37.44 33.19 -12.53
C ALA A 18 -38.16 32.23 -11.56
N GLU A 19 -37.43 31.32 -10.96
CA GLU A 19 -37.93 30.29 -10.03
C GLU A 19 -38.91 29.27 -10.66
N THR A 20 -38.95 29.19 -12.00
CA THR A 20 -39.66 28.10 -12.68
C THR A 20 -39.01 26.77 -12.30
N PRO A 21 -39.79 25.82 -11.72
CA PRO A 21 -39.24 24.58 -11.21
C PRO A 21 -38.72 23.68 -12.37
N ILE A 22 -37.71 22.89 -12.06
CA ILE A 22 -37.10 21.92 -12.98
C ILE A 22 -36.88 20.64 -12.22
N ALA A 23 -37.54 19.57 -12.65
CA ALA A 23 -37.34 18.23 -12.14
C ALA A 23 -36.33 17.44 -12.99
N ILE A 24 -35.53 16.64 -12.33
CA ILE A 24 -34.48 15.81 -12.97
C ILE A 24 -34.74 14.35 -12.56
N TYR A 25 -34.88 13.51 -13.56
CA TYR A 25 -35.19 12.10 -13.38
C TYR A 25 -34.10 11.23 -13.98
N ALA A 26 -33.79 10.11 -13.31
CA ALA A 26 -32.98 9.02 -13.84
C ALA A 26 -33.85 7.76 -13.96
N ASN A 27 -34.06 7.25 -15.16
CA ASN A 27 -35.02 6.15 -15.45
C ASN A 27 -36.38 6.40 -14.77
N ASP A 28 -36.94 7.61 -14.94
CA ASP A 28 -38.21 8.06 -14.35
C ASP A 28 -38.27 8.14 -12.80
N VAL A 29 -37.14 7.95 -12.12
CA VAL A 29 -37.01 8.21 -10.68
C VAL A 29 -36.50 9.64 -10.47
N LEU A 30 -37.23 10.45 -9.67
CA LEU A 30 -36.80 11.80 -9.32
C LEU A 30 -35.47 11.75 -8.53
N VAL A 31 -34.44 12.43 -9.03
CA VAL A 31 -33.08 12.43 -8.45
C VAL A 31 -32.61 13.79 -8.03
N ALA A 32 -33.18 14.86 -8.56
CA ALA A 32 -32.93 16.22 -8.14
C ALA A 32 -34.08 17.16 -8.57
N THR A 33 -34.20 18.29 -7.87
CA THR A 33 -35.02 19.44 -8.31
C THR A 33 -34.18 20.70 -8.25
N THR A 34 -34.43 21.61 -9.17
CA THR A 34 -33.83 22.95 -9.22
C THR A 34 -34.83 23.93 -9.77
N GLN A 35 -34.42 25.14 -10.10
CA GLN A 35 -35.27 26.14 -10.68
C GLN A 35 -34.47 27.13 -11.55
N THR A 36 -35.13 27.90 -12.41
CA THR A 36 -34.47 28.96 -13.15
C THR A 36 -34.00 30.05 -12.18
N LEU A 37 -32.72 30.43 -12.25
CA LEU A 37 -32.12 31.45 -11.37
C LEU A 37 -32.45 32.87 -11.78
N ALA A 38 -32.96 33.07 -13.01
CA ALA A 38 -33.34 34.36 -13.53
C ALA A 38 -34.48 34.17 -14.53
N VAL A 39 -35.16 35.26 -14.85
CA VAL A 39 -36.10 35.33 -15.98
C VAL A 39 -35.39 34.98 -17.27
N VAL A 40 -35.98 34.09 -18.08
CA VAL A 40 -35.49 33.78 -19.43
C VAL A 40 -36.36 34.55 -20.45
N PRO A 41 -35.82 35.65 -21.04
CA PRO A 41 -36.59 36.45 -22.02
C PRO A 41 -36.95 35.59 -23.25
N GLU A 42 -37.88 36.12 -24.04
CA GLU A 42 -38.32 35.50 -25.29
C GLU A 42 -37.13 35.28 -26.24
N ASN A 43 -37.04 34.09 -26.83
CA ASN A 43 -35.98 33.68 -27.75
C ASN A 43 -34.56 33.74 -27.18
N GLN A 44 -34.43 33.69 -25.84
CA GLN A 44 -33.15 33.61 -25.15
C GLN A 44 -33.00 32.31 -24.36
N SER A 45 -31.80 32.11 -23.80
CA SER A 45 -31.43 30.92 -23.01
C SER A 45 -30.58 31.33 -21.83
N ILE A 46 -30.65 30.53 -20.75
CA ILE A 46 -29.75 30.62 -19.62
C ILE A 46 -29.08 29.24 -19.36
N SER A 47 -27.79 29.24 -19.02
CA SER A 47 -27.07 28.03 -18.64
C SER A 47 -26.85 28.00 -17.13
N GLN A 48 -27.04 26.84 -16.53
CA GLN A 48 -26.94 26.63 -15.11
C GLN A 48 -26.31 25.25 -14.83
N THR A 49 -25.85 25.06 -13.61
CA THR A 49 -25.27 23.78 -13.15
C THR A 49 -26.07 23.25 -11.97
N VAL A 50 -26.31 21.96 -11.92
CA VAL A 50 -26.99 21.28 -10.82
C VAL A 50 -26.22 20.07 -10.34
N SER A 51 -26.23 19.81 -9.03
CA SER A 51 -25.71 18.57 -8.45
C SER A 51 -26.77 17.48 -8.50
N VAL A 52 -26.44 16.33 -9.07
CA VAL A 52 -27.32 15.17 -9.17
C VAL A 52 -26.69 13.99 -8.43
N THR A 53 -27.48 13.33 -7.58
CA THR A 53 -27.08 12.10 -6.88
C THR A 53 -27.92 10.95 -7.42
N ILE A 54 -27.26 9.95 -7.97
CA ILE A 54 -27.95 8.76 -8.50
C ILE A 54 -28.04 7.72 -7.38
N PRO A 55 -29.25 7.27 -7.01
CA PRO A 55 -29.42 6.18 -6.05
C PRO A 55 -28.87 4.86 -6.58
N ASP A 56 -28.29 4.02 -5.69
CA ASP A 56 -27.68 2.71 -6.01
C ASP A 56 -28.60 1.74 -6.76
N LYS A 57 -29.92 1.90 -6.63
CA LYS A 57 -30.91 1.08 -7.35
C LYS A 57 -31.03 1.38 -8.84
N ILE A 58 -30.43 2.48 -9.31
CA ILE A 58 -30.43 2.86 -10.73
C ILE A 58 -29.18 2.27 -11.36
N PRO A 59 -29.29 1.54 -12.50
CA PRO A 59 -28.13 1.00 -13.20
C PRO A 59 -27.16 2.11 -13.65
N ASP A 60 -25.88 1.77 -13.86
CA ASP A 60 -24.85 2.71 -14.33
C ASP A 60 -25.13 3.29 -15.70
N ASN A 61 -26.00 2.63 -16.51
CA ASN A 61 -26.53 3.13 -17.77
C ASN A 61 -27.98 3.49 -17.58
N PHE A 62 -28.29 4.78 -17.68
CA PHE A 62 -29.65 5.29 -17.46
C PHE A 62 -29.96 6.47 -18.37
N GLN A 63 -31.26 6.72 -18.55
CA GLN A 63 -31.73 7.91 -19.19
C GLN A 63 -31.83 9.04 -18.13
N LEU A 64 -31.09 10.13 -18.33
CA LEU A 64 -31.25 11.37 -17.58
C LEU A 64 -32.23 12.28 -18.30
N LYS A 65 -33.31 12.69 -17.61
CA LYS A 65 -34.38 13.49 -18.15
C LYS A 65 -34.55 14.76 -17.32
N PHE A 66 -34.55 15.90 -17.98
CA PHE A 66 -34.88 17.20 -17.42
C PHE A 66 -36.29 17.59 -17.87
N VAL A 67 -37.11 18.07 -16.93
CA VAL A 67 -38.44 18.57 -17.21
C VAL A 67 -38.54 19.99 -16.64
N VAL A 68 -38.61 20.96 -17.48
CA VAL A 68 -38.84 22.36 -17.10
C VAL A 68 -40.32 22.51 -16.75
N ASP A 69 -40.64 23.37 -15.78
CA ASP A 69 -41.97 23.58 -15.23
C ASP A 69 -42.58 22.33 -14.59
N ASP A 70 -41.72 21.58 -13.86
CA ASP A 70 -42.12 20.43 -13.05
C ASP A 70 -41.45 20.52 -11.67
N ASP A 71 -42.24 20.50 -10.63
CA ASP A 71 -41.77 20.56 -9.22
C ASP A 71 -41.34 19.20 -8.68
N GLY A 72 -41.35 18.16 -9.49
CA GLY A 72 -41.09 16.76 -9.13
C GLY A 72 -42.34 15.96 -8.80
N THR A 73 -43.51 16.58 -8.83
CA THR A 73 -44.84 15.94 -8.71
C THR A 73 -45.59 15.84 -10.02
N GLY A 74 -45.02 16.38 -11.10
CA GLY A 74 -45.65 16.55 -12.40
C GLY A 74 -46.55 17.78 -12.48
N GLN A 75 -46.39 18.75 -11.57
CA GLN A 75 -47.16 20.00 -11.55
C GLN A 75 -46.25 21.14 -11.99
N GLY A 76 -46.74 21.92 -12.95
CA GLY A 76 -46.13 23.19 -13.40
C GLY A 76 -46.80 24.41 -12.79
N ILE A 77 -46.13 25.56 -12.91
CA ILE A 77 -46.62 26.87 -12.48
C ILE A 77 -46.83 27.83 -13.67
N VAL A 78 -46.28 27.50 -14.83
CA VAL A 78 -46.36 28.29 -16.05
C VAL A 78 -47.46 27.72 -16.94
N ILE A 79 -48.33 28.60 -17.45
CA ILE A 79 -49.35 28.17 -18.41
C ILE A 79 -48.79 28.34 -19.82
N GLU A 80 -48.57 27.23 -20.49
CA GLU A 80 -48.00 27.19 -21.83
C GLU A 80 -49.01 26.68 -22.87
N THR A 81 -48.82 27.11 -24.11
CA THR A 81 -49.62 26.60 -25.22
C THR A 81 -49.14 25.26 -25.75
N ASN A 82 -47.92 24.86 -25.38
CA ASN A 82 -47.31 23.60 -25.76
C ASN A 82 -46.51 22.98 -24.59
N GLU A 83 -47.16 22.16 -23.82
CA GLU A 83 -46.56 21.45 -22.69
C GLU A 83 -45.65 20.24 -23.08
N LYS A 84 -45.38 20.02 -24.39
CA LYS A 84 -44.63 18.87 -24.88
C LYS A 84 -43.16 19.17 -25.19
N ASN A 85 -42.75 20.42 -25.11
CA ASN A 85 -41.38 20.88 -25.41
C ASN A 85 -40.53 21.11 -24.15
N ASN A 86 -41.07 20.86 -22.94
CA ASN A 86 -40.46 21.11 -21.65
C ASN A 86 -39.47 20.04 -21.24
N THR A 87 -39.26 19.02 -22.06
CA THR A 87 -38.49 17.80 -21.69
C THR A 87 -37.27 17.64 -22.59
N PHE A 88 -36.12 17.38 -21.96
CA PHE A 88 -34.91 16.91 -22.64
C PHE A 88 -34.46 15.63 -21.99
N SER A 89 -33.99 14.66 -22.79
CA SER A 89 -33.48 13.39 -22.29
C SER A 89 -32.19 13.01 -23.02
N THR A 90 -31.27 12.45 -22.27
CA THR A 90 -30.02 11.89 -22.78
C THR A 90 -29.66 10.60 -22.07
N LEU A 91 -28.88 9.74 -22.72
CA LEU A 91 -28.33 8.54 -22.07
C LEU A 91 -27.03 8.89 -21.37
N ILE A 92 -26.92 8.47 -20.13
CA ILE A 92 -25.71 8.60 -19.31
C ILE A 92 -25.16 7.21 -19.02
N SER A 93 -23.86 7.07 -19.13
CA SER A 93 -23.10 5.92 -18.64
C SER A 93 -22.14 6.40 -17.56
N LEU A 94 -22.31 5.91 -16.35
CA LEU A 94 -21.37 6.15 -15.26
C LEU A 94 -20.21 5.18 -15.37
N TRP A 95 -19.01 5.67 -15.27
CA TRP A 95 -17.82 4.85 -15.14
C TRP A 95 -17.44 4.76 -13.66
N LEU A 96 -17.52 3.56 -13.13
CA LEU A 96 -17.17 3.30 -11.74
C LEU A 96 -15.70 2.95 -11.60
N SER A 97 -15.08 3.44 -10.54
CA SER A 97 -13.73 2.99 -10.16
C SER A 97 -13.75 1.52 -9.76
N PRO A 98 -12.72 0.75 -10.09
CA PRO A 98 -12.63 -0.65 -9.68
C PRO A 98 -12.77 -0.82 -8.17
N GLU A 99 -13.56 -1.79 -7.75
CA GLU A 99 -13.56 -2.26 -6.36
C GLU A 99 -12.31 -3.09 -6.11
N PHE A 100 -11.81 -3.07 -4.87
CA PHE A 100 -10.62 -3.82 -4.50
C PHE A 100 -10.71 -4.39 -3.09
N ASN A 101 -9.96 -5.46 -2.86
CA ASN A 101 -9.76 -6.05 -1.55
C ASN A 101 -8.55 -5.37 -0.87
N LEU A 102 -8.63 -5.19 0.46
CA LEU A 102 -7.49 -4.71 1.23
C LEU A 102 -6.40 -5.79 1.27
N LEU A 103 -5.16 -5.37 1.08
CA LEU A 103 -3.99 -6.23 1.16
C LEU A 103 -3.39 -6.19 2.57
N GLU A 104 -2.93 -7.34 3.05
CA GLU A 104 -2.19 -7.42 4.31
C GLU A 104 -0.74 -6.98 4.13
N ASN A 105 -0.10 -6.57 5.22
CA ASN A 105 1.32 -6.25 5.21
C ASN A 105 2.16 -7.52 5.11
N ILE A 106 3.28 -7.46 4.39
CA ILE A 106 4.21 -8.59 4.28
C ILE A 106 5.37 -8.37 5.23
N ILE A 107 5.65 -9.40 6.04
CA ILE A 107 6.76 -9.37 7.01
C ILE A 107 7.72 -10.51 6.68
N THR A 108 8.98 -10.18 6.39
CA THR A 108 10.06 -11.14 6.14
C THR A 108 11.18 -11.03 7.18
N CYS A 109 12.14 -11.94 7.14
CA CYS A 109 13.35 -11.81 7.97
C CYS A 109 14.24 -10.68 7.47
N ASN A 110 14.81 -9.92 8.40
CA ASN A 110 15.84 -8.93 8.12
C ASN A 110 17.09 -9.65 7.57
N GLU A 111 17.50 -9.28 6.38
CA GLU A 111 18.69 -9.81 5.69
C GLU A 111 19.95 -8.95 5.95
N GLY A 112 19.78 -7.89 6.72
CA GLY A 112 20.84 -6.96 7.11
C GLY A 112 20.42 -5.50 6.92
N PHE A 113 20.73 -4.68 7.92
CA PHE A 113 20.47 -3.23 7.92
C PHE A 113 19.01 -2.85 7.58
N GLY A 114 18.05 -3.63 8.06
CA GLY A 114 16.63 -3.38 7.84
C GLY A 114 16.17 -3.63 6.40
N LYS A 115 16.85 -4.47 5.63
CA LYS A 115 16.47 -4.86 4.27
C LYS A 115 15.92 -6.28 4.24
N GLY A 116 15.07 -6.55 3.25
CA GLY A 116 14.54 -7.89 3.02
C GLY A 116 14.07 -8.08 1.58
N THR A 117 13.92 -9.34 1.20
CA THR A 117 13.41 -9.77 -0.10
C THR A 117 11.94 -10.18 0.03
N TYR A 118 11.12 -9.71 -0.91
CA TYR A 118 9.67 -9.88 -0.89
C TYR A 118 9.16 -10.49 -2.19
N ASP A 119 8.17 -11.36 -2.05
CA ASP A 119 7.33 -11.83 -3.15
C ASP A 119 5.89 -11.37 -2.87
N PHE A 120 5.37 -10.50 -3.73
CA PHE A 120 3.99 -10.03 -3.72
C PHE A 120 3.31 -10.20 -5.09
N SER A 121 3.84 -11.11 -5.91
CA SER A 121 3.29 -11.38 -7.24
C SER A 121 1.82 -11.84 -7.20
N GLU A 122 1.43 -12.59 -6.18
CA GLU A 122 0.05 -13.03 -6.00
C GLU A 122 -0.91 -11.89 -5.61
N TYR A 123 -0.39 -10.76 -5.11
CA TYR A 123 -1.21 -9.63 -4.69
C TYR A 123 -1.97 -8.98 -5.85
N ALA A 124 -1.46 -9.13 -7.08
CA ALA A 124 -2.16 -8.67 -8.27
C ALA A 124 -3.51 -9.38 -8.47
N GLU A 125 -3.62 -10.65 -8.09
CA GLU A 125 -4.88 -11.39 -8.15
C GLU A 125 -5.73 -11.21 -6.89
N LEU A 126 -5.09 -11.06 -5.73
CA LEU A 126 -5.78 -10.93 -4.44
C LEU A 126 -6.49 -9.58 -4.29
N VAL A 127 -5.90 -8.51 -4.81
CA VAL A 127 -6.41 -7.15 -4.65
C VAL A 127 -7.66 -6.88 -5.48
N LYS A 128 -7.77 -7.44 -6.67
CA LYS A 128 -8.89 -7.17 -7.59
C LYS A 128 -10.14 -7.97 -7.23
N VAL A 129 -11.29 -7.32 -7.33
CA VAL A 129 -12.61 -7.96 -7.20
C VAL A 129 -13.06 -8.48 -8.56
N ASN A 130 -12.88 -7.69 -9.63
CA ASN A 130 -13.18 -8.11 -11.00
C ASN A 130 -11.92 -8.72 -11.63
N PRO A 131 -11.95 -9.99 -12.08
CA PRO A 131 -10.80 -10.67 -12.71
C PRO A 131 -10.26 -10.00 -13.98
N LEU A 132 -11.08 -9.16 -14.64
CA LEU A 132 -10.68 -8.46 -15.87
C LEU A 132 -9.89 -7.18 -15.61
N ASP A 133 -9.84 -6.71 -14.38
CA ASP A 133 -9.09 -5.52 -14.03
C ASP A 133 -7.58 -5.79 -14.08
N LYS A 134 -6.82 -4.79 -14.53
CA LYS A 134 -5.37 -4.81 -14.57
C LYS A 134 -4.82 -4.28 -13.25
N VAL A 135 -3.72 -4.88 -12.76
CA VAL A 135 -3.04 -4.42 -11.54
C VAL A 135 -1.55 -4.22 -11.81
N ASP A 136 -1.06 -3.05 -11.45
CA ASP A 136 0.35 -2.72 -11.44
C ASP A 136 0.75 -2.17 -10.05
N PHE A 137 2.00 -2.35 -9.65
CA PHE A 137 2.54 -1.90 -8.36
C PHE A 137 3.55 -0.77 -8.55
N PHE A 138 3.61 0.15 -7.56
CA PHE A 138 4.42 1.35 -7.63
C PHE A 138 5.10 1.66 -6.29
N GLU A 139 6.21 2.39 -6.34
CA GLU A 139 6.98 2.77 -5.16
C GLU A 139 6.41 3.97 -4.38
N ASN A 140 5.58 4.77 -5.03
CA ASN A 140 4.90 5.94 -4.42
C ASN A 140 3.55 6.19 -5.08
N TYR A 141 2.73 7.02 -4.41
CA TYR A 141 1.37 7.32 -4.84
C TYR A 141 1.33 8.09 -6.17
N GLU A 142 2.23 9.05 -6.36
CA GLU A 142 2.28 9.89 -7.55
C GLU A 142 2.57 9.08 -8.82
N GLU A 143 3.46 8.08 -8.72
CA GLU A 143 3.74 7.15 -9.82
C GLU A 143 2.54 6.25 -10.09
N ALA A 144 1.86 5.77 -9.04
CA ALA A 144 0.64 4.98 -9.17
C ALA A 144 -0.49 5.81 -9.84
N GLU A 145 -0.67 7.07 -9.44
CA GLU A 145 -1.66 7.95 -10.03
C GLU A 145 -1.37 8.25 -11.51
N ALA A 146 -0.11 8.53 -11.83
CA ALA A 146 0.34 8.82 -13.19
C ALA A 146 0.52 7.58 -14.08
N ASN A 147 0.46 6.37 -13.51
CA ASN A 147 0.77 5.09 -14.17
C ASN A 147 2.16 5.07 -14.81
N LEU A 148 3.17 5.51 -14.06
CA LEU A 148 4.56 5.62 -14.51
C LEU A 148 5.49 4.79 -13.62
N ASN A 149 6.52 4.20 -14.19
CA ASN A 149 7.57 3.45 -13.49
C ASN A 149 7.04 2.29 -12.62
N PRO A 150 6.23 1.37 -13.13
CA PRO A 150 5.75 0.26 -12.33
C PRO A 150 6.89 -0.66 -11.86
N ILE A 151 6.72 -1.28 -10.70
CA ILE A 151 7.62 -2.30 -10.17
C ILE A 151 7.48 -3.56 -11.04
N LEU A 152 8.51 -3.88 -11.81
CA LEU A 152 8.47 -5.00 -12.76
C LEU A 152 8.79 -6.36 -12.11
N ASN A 153 9.61 -6.37 -11.05
CA ASN A 153 10.00 -7.60 -10.36
C ASN A 153 9.31 -7.68 -9.01
N THR A 154 8.16 -8.32 -8.99
CA THR A 154 7.34 -8.53 -7.79
C THR A 154 7.63 -9.83 -7.05
N THR A 155 8.40 -10.75 -7.65
CA THR A 155 8.74 -12.06 -7.07
C THR A 155 10.04 -12.05 -6.27
N ASN A 156 10.89 -11.06 -6.48
CA ASN A 156 12.19 -10.94 -5.81
C ASN A 156 12.54 -9.45 -5.62
N TYR A 157 11.66 -8.76 -4.88
CA TYR A 157 11.80 -7.33 -4.63
C TYR A 157 12.63 -7.08 -3.36
N PHE A 158 13.90 -6.69 -3.52
CA PHE A 158 14.80 -6.41 -2.41
C PHE A 158 14.80 -4.92 -2.06
N VAL A 159 14.42 -4.59 -0.82
CA VAL A 159 14.24 -3.18 -0.41
C VAL A 159 14.53 -2.97 1.08
N ALA A 160 14.90 -1.74 1.44
CA ALA A 160 14.96 -1.28 2.84
C ALA A 160 13.55 -1.01 3.38
N THR A 161 13.32 -1.36 4.64
CA THR A 161 12.01 -1.27 5.28
C THR A 161 12.00 -0.31 6.49
N PRO A 162 10.85 0.23 6.88
CA PRO A 162 9.53 0.01 6.27
C PRO A 162 9.42 0.62 4.87
N LYS A 163 8.75 -0.07 3.95
CA LYS A 163 8.45 0.43 2.59
C LYS A 163 6.98 0.26 2.31
N GLU A 164 6.32 1.32 1.89
CA GLU A 164 4.97 1.27 1.36
C GLU A 164 5.01 1.01 -0.14
N VAL A 165 4.14 0.11 -0.60
CA VAL A 165 3.92 -0.23 -2.00
C VAL A 165 2.47 0.06 -2.36
N PHE A 166 2.26 0.73 -3.48
CA PHE A 166 0.95 1.12 -3.98
C PHE A 166 0.52 0.19 -5.09
N ALA A 167 -0.69 -0.35 -4.99
CA ALA A 167 -1.34 -1.14 -6.02
C ALA A 167 -2.36 -0.27 -6.75
N ARG A 168 -2.20 -0.11 -8.07
CA ARG A 168 -3.16 0.52 -8.96
C ARG A 168 -3.99 -0.57 -9.64
N ILE A 169 -5.27 -0.53 -9.42
CA ILE A 169 -6.27 -1.40 -10.04
C ILE A 169 -6.95 -0.59 -11.13
N GLU A 170 -6.98 -1.05 -12.35
CA GLU A 170 -7.47 -0.30 -13.50
C GLU A 170 -8.45 -1.13 -14.32
N ASN A 171 -9.62 -0.55 -14.61
CA ASN A 171 -10.56 -1.05 -15.60
C ASN A 171 -10.41 -0.24 -16.92
N GLN A 172 -11.36 -0.36 -17.86
CA GLN A 172 -11.28 0.33 -19.15
C GLN A 172 -11.37 1.87 -19.05
N HIS A 173 -11.87 2.42 -17.95
CA HIS A 173 -12.23 3.83 -17.83
C HIS A 173 -11.67 4.52 -16.59
N CYS A 174 -11.53 3.80 -15.49
CA CYS A 174 -11.17 4.35 -14.20
C CYS A 174 -10.10 3.50 -13.51
N PHE A 175 -9.54 4.02 -12.43
CA PHE A 175 -8.64 3.29 -11.57
C PHE A 175 -8.92 3.57 -10.08
N SER A 176 -8.46 2.66 -9.26
CA SER A 176 -8.38 2.80 -7.80
C SER A 176 -6.96 2.52 -7.35
N ILE A 177 -6.56 3.12 -6.24
CA ILE A 177 -5.23 2.90 -5.63
C ILE A 177 -5.44 2.47 -4.18
N THR A 178 -4.73 1.43 -3.78
CA THR A 178 -4.58 0.98 -2.40
C THR A 178 -3.11 0.75 -2.09
N SER A 179 -2.75 0.48 -0.83
CA SER A 179 -1.37 0.24 -0.44
C SER A 179 -1.24 -0.86 0.60
N PHE A 180 -0.03 -1.38 0.75
CA PHE A 180 0.38 -2.30 1.81
C PHE A 180 1.83 -2.02 2.21
N GLN A 181 2.23 -2.51 3.39
CA GLN A 181 3.58 -2.30 3.91
C GLN A 181 4.43 -3.56 3.74
N LEU A 182 5.67 -3.36 3.33
CA LEU A 182 6.74 -4.32 3.42
C LEU A 182 7.55 -4.05 4.69
N LEU A 183 7.65 -5.03 5.55
CA LEU A 183 8.26 -4.92 6.88
C LEU A 183 9.27 -6.05 7.08
N THR A 184 10.33 -5.79 7.85
CA THR A 184 11.25 -6.83 8.32
C THR A 184 11.10 -7.06 9.81
N LYS A 185 11.39 -8.29 10.23
CA LYS A 185 11.62 -8.64 11.64
C LYS A 185 12.97 -9.31 11.77
N ASN A 186 13.62 -9.16 12.92
CA ASN A 186 14.84 -9.90 13.20
C ASN A 186 14.48 -11.38 13.50
N CYS A 187 14.93 -12.28 12.65
CA CYS A 187 14.77 -13.71 12.83
C CYS A 187 15.94 -14.29 13.66
N PRO A 188 15.78 -15.47 14.30
CA PRO A 188 16.85 -16.08 15.09
C PRO A 188 18.12 -16.23 14.26
N PRO A 189 19.30 -15.81 14.77
CA PRO A 189 20.56 -15.96 14.05
C PRO A 189 20.96 -17.43 13.98
N LYS A 190 21.65 -17.82 12.91
CA LYS A 190 22.24 -19.14 12.77
C LYS A 190 23.66 -19.14 13.32
N VAL A 191 23.92 -20.04 14.28
CA VAL A 191 25.23 -20.18 14.92
C VAL A 191 25.98 -21.35 14.29
N TYR A 192 27.20 -21.07 13.81
CA TYR A 192 28.11 -22.10 13.27
C TYR A 192 29.13 -22.48 14.36
N ASN A 193 28.97 -23.66 14.91
CA ASN A 193 29.64 -24.07 16.13
C ASN A 193 30.98 -24.80 15.93
N PHE A 194 31.65 -24.60 14.80
CA PHE A 194 32.94 -25.22 14.49
C PHE A 194 33.92 -24.16 13.97
N VAL A 195 35.11 -24.10 14.58
CA VAL A 195 36.17 -23.14 14.21
C VAL A 195 37.43 -23.88 13.92
N THR A 196 38.01 -23.69 12.73
CA THR A 196 39.27 -24.23 12.25
C THR A 196 40.25 -23.08 11.97
N ALA A 197 40.93 -22.55 12.98
CA ALA A 197 41.76 -21.37 12.84
C ALA A 197 43.11 -21.67 12.12
N ASN A 198 43.05 -22.24 10.92
CA ASN A 198 44.20 -22.66 10.09
C ASN A 198 44.54 -21.64 8.98
N ASN A 199 43.77 -20.54 8.86
CA ASN A 199 43.89 -19.47 7.86
C ASN A 199 43.72 -19.94 6.42
N ASP A 200 42.81 -20.89 6.16
CA ASP A 200 42.45 -21.34 4.82
C ASP A 200 41.26 -20.56 4.21
N GLY A 201 40.66 -19.64 4.99
CA GLY A 201 39.54 -18.81 4.61
C GLY A 201 38.18 -19.44 4.94
N PHE A 202 38.12 -20.63 5.53
CA PHE A 202 36.88 -21.31 5.92
C PHE A 202 36.85 -21.61 7.42
N ASN A 203 35.80 -21.15 8.10
CA ASN A 203 35.58 -21.34 9.53
C ASN A 203 36.77 -20.91 10.40
N ASP A 204 37.59 -19.94 9.95
CA ASP A 204 38.74 -19.44 10.70
C ASP A 204 38.33 -18.65 11.98
N SER A 205 37.07 -18.28 12.07
CA SER A 205 36.50 -17.60 13.25
C SER A 205 35.13 -18.13 13.63
N PHE A 206 34.69 -17.85 14.83
CA PHE A 206 33.37 -18.19 15.34
C PHE A 206 32.34 -17.28 14.71
N TYR A 207 31.65 -17.77 13.71
CA TYR A 207 30.70 -17.02 12.91
C TYR A 207 29.26 -17.25 13.39
N VAL A 208 28.53 -16.14 13.57
CA VAL A 208 27.10 -16.12 13.83
C VAL A 208 26.46 -15.22 12.78
N GLU A 209 25.53 -15.77 12.02
CA GLU A 209 24.88 -15.07 10.92
C GLU A 209 24.07 -13.88 11.43
N GLY A 210 24.21 -12.73 10.77
CA GLY A 210 23.46 -11.52 11.10
C GLY A 210 24.02 -10.70 12.27
N LEU A 211 25.10 -11.11 12.91
CA LEU A 211 25.58 -10.47 14.13
C LEU A 211 25.97 -9.00 13.89
N HIS A 212 26.69 -8.72 12.80
CA HIS A 212 27.23 -7.38 12.50
C HIS A 212 26.33 -6.50 11.65
N ASN A 213 25.21 -7.02 11.14
CA ASN A 213 24.32 -6.28 10.24
C ASN A 213 22.82 -6.31 10.65
N ILE A 214 22.46 -7.20 11.58
CA ILE A 214 21.10 -7.31 12.13
C ILE A 214 21.12 -6.98 13.63
N PHE A 215 21.98 -7.64 14.42
CA PHE A 215 22.04 -7.53 15.87
C PHE A 215 23.21 -6.66 16.32
N THR A 216 23.34 -5.46 15.79
CA THR A 216 24.52 -4.57 15.95
C THR A 216 24.84 -4.15 17.39
N ASN A 217 23.95 -4.43 18.36
CA ASN A 217 24.16 -4.17 19.79
C ASN A 217 24.56 -5.40 20.60
N PHE A 218 24.92 -6.51 19.93
CA PHE A 218 25.22 -7.76 20.60
C PHE A 218 26.40 -7.68 21.57
N GLN A 219 26.40 -8.60 22.53
CA GLN A 219 27.53 -8.93 23.40
C GLN A 219 27.74 -10.43 23.38
N LEU A 220 28.96 -10.86 23.08
CA LEU A 220 29.36 -12.24 22.98
C LEU A 220 30.48 -12.52 23.97
N GLU A 221 30.31 -13.58 24.77
CA GLU A 221 31.30 -14.07 25.72
C GLU A 221 31.64 -15.54 25.40
N ILE A 222 32.92 -15.86 25.43
CA ILE A 222 33.41 -17.26 25.22
C ILE A 222 34.14 -17.75 26.45
N TYR A 223 33.78 -18.92 26.87
CA TYR A 223 34.28 -19.58 28.07
C TYR A 223 34.93 -20.92 27.73
N ASN A 224 35.98 -21.27 28.48
CA ASN A 224 36.56 -22.62 28.40
C ASN A 224 35.68 -23.65 29.15
N ARG A 225 36.04 -24.94 29.08
CA ARG A 225 35.31 -26.04 29.73
C ARG A 225 35.25 -25.97 31.26
N TRP A 226 36.05 -25.11 31.88
CA TRP A 226 36.05 -24.89 33.35
C TRP A 226 35.23 -23.64 33.75
N GLY A 227 34.55 -23.01 32.80
CA GLY A 227 33.76 -21.80 33.06
C GLY A 227 34.60 -20.51 33.20
N THR A 228 35.87 -20.54 32.78
CA THR A 228 36.72 -19.35 32.78
C THR A 228 36.45 -18.56 31.49
N LEU A 229 36.14 -17.26 31.60
CA LEU A 229 36.02 -16.35 30.46
C LEU A 229 37.36 -16.27 29.73
N VAL A 230 37.36 -16.47 28.40
CA VAL A 230 38.56 -16.40 27.57
C VAL A 230 38.50 -15.25 26.55
N TRP A 231 37.30 -14.85 26.16
CA TRP A 231 37.15 -13.76 25.19
C TRP A 231 35.80 -13.05 25.32
N THR A 232 35.75 -11.78 24.97
CA THR A 232 34.53 -10.97 24.84
C THR A 232 34.53 -10.20 23.53
N GLY A 233 33.36 -10.07 22.91
CA GLY A 233 33.20 -9.33 21.67
C GLY A 233 31.88 -8.57 21.58
N ASN A 234 31.87 -7.62 20.66
CA ASN A 234 30.72 -6.80 20.29
C ASN A 234 30.87 -6.36 18.82
N ASN A 235 29.98 -5.48 18.35
CA ASN A 235 29.98 -5.05 16.95
C ASN A 235 31.27 -4.34 16.47
N ASN A 236 32.13 -3.89 17.39
CA ASN A 236 33.41 -3.25 17.08
C ASN A 236 34.62 -4.20 17.13
N THR A 237 34.39 -5.47 17.43
CA THR A 237 35.42 -6.50 17.47
C THR A 237 35.32 -7.42 16.27
N ASN A 238 36.45 -8.00 15.86
CA ASN A 238 36.42 -9.13 14.92
C ASN A 238 35.81 -10.37 15.58
N ASP A 239 35.30 -11.29 14.77
CA ASP A 239 34.85 -12.60 15.25
C ASP A 239 36.00 -13.37 15.90
N TRP A 240 35.66 -14.17 16.91
CA TRP A 240 36.68 -14.90 17.67
C TRP A 240 37.40 -15.97 16.82
N ASP A 241 38.71 -15.87 16.74
CA ASP A 241 39.61 -16.74 15.97
C ASP A 241 40.44 -17.71 16.88
N GLY A 242 40.06 -17.87 18.13
CA GLY A 242 40.81 -18.66 19.13
C GLY A 242 41.83 -17.87 19.93
N ASN A 243 41.95 -16.55 19.73
CA ASN A 243 42.79 -15.71 20.58
C ASN A 243 42.07 -15.40 21.90
N ALA A 244 42.78 -15.58 23.02
CA ALA A 244 42.26 -15.20 24.34
C ALA A 244 42.60 -13.76 24.66
N THR A 245 41.59 -13.01 25.15
CA THR A 245 41.77 -11.67 25.72
C THR A 245 41.63 -11.65 27.22
N HIS A 246 41.16 -12.76 27.80
CA HIS A 246 40.97 -12.94 29.23
C HIS A 246 41.53 -14.28 29.69
N GLY A 247 41.81 -14.44 30.99
CA GLY A 247 42.29 -15.66 31.60
C GLY A 247 43.79 -15.94 31.38
N LEU A 248 44.28 -17.05 32.01
CA LEU A 248 45.66 -17.51 31.83
C LEU A 248 45.76 -18.46 30.64
N VAL A 249 46.50 -18.04 29.61
CA VAL A 249 46.85 -18.89 28.46
C VAL A 249 48.30 -19.29 28.54
N THR A 250 48.57 -20.58 28.72
CA THR A 250 49.94 -21.10 28.75
C THR A 250 50.39 -21.36 27.32
N GLY A 251 51.47 -20.66 26.86
CA GLY A 251 52.13 -20.92 25.59
C GLY A 251 51.71 -20.05 24.41
N GLY A 252 51.12 -18.88 24.64
CA GLY A 252 50.75 -17.95 23.59
C GLY A 252 49.34 -17.35 23.75
N SER A 253 48.88 -16.54 22.82
CA SER A 253 47.57 -15.90 22.86
C SER A 253 46.43 -16.84 22.42
N LYS A 254 46.70 -17.88 21.64
CA LYS A 254 45.69 -18.83 21.14
C LYS A 254 45.39 -19.92 22.19
N VAL A 255 44.09 -20.21 22.32
CA VAL A 255 43.60 -21.24 23.25
C VAL A 255 43.90 -22.66 22.72
N PRO A 256 43.95 -23.71 23.58
CA PRO A 256 44.06 -25.10 23.15
C PRO A 256 42.87 -25.59 22.34
N ASP A 257 43.07 -26.59 21.49
CA ASP A 257 42.01 -27.29 20.79
C ASP A 257 41.02 -27.91 21.81
N GLY A 258 39.74 -27.81 21.51
CA GLY A 258 38.70 -28.38 22.38
C GLY A 258 37.36 -27.68 22.31
N THR A 259 36.49 -28.04 23.26
CA THR A 259 35.16 -27.45 23.37
C THR A 259 35.17 -26.19 24.23
N TYR A 260 34.52 -25.17 23.73
CA TYR A 260 34.27 -23.89 24.38
C TYR A 260 32.76 -23.65 24.46
N PHE A 261 32.34 -22.74 25.32
CA PHE A 261 30.95 -22.37 25.50
C PHE A 261 30.78 -20.90 25.23
N TYR A 262 29.66 -20.52 24.64
CA TYR A 262 29.34 -19.11 24.38
C TYR A 262 28.08 -18.69 25.09
N ILE A 263 28.04 -17.42 25.47
CA ILE A 263 26.84 -16.67 25.89
C ILE A 263 26.74 -15.50 24.96
N LEU A 264 25.64 -15.42 24.19
CA LEU A 264 25.39 -14.38 23.23
C LEU A 264 24.11 -13.62 23.60
N ASN A 265 24.28 -12.38 24.05
CA ASN A 265 23.21 -11.44 24.25
C ASN A 265 23.01 -10.66 22.95
N LEU A 266 21.87 -10.81 22.31
CA LEU A 266 21.54 -10.09 21.07
C LEU A 266 21.16 -8.63 21.36
N ASN A 267 20.71 -8.33 22.59
CA ASN A 267 20.19 -7.03 23.01
C ASN A 267 19.10 -6.50 22.07
N ASP A 268 18.23 -7.43 21.64
CA ASP A 268 17.09 -7.18 20.77
C ASP A 268 15.80 -7.43 21.55
N PRO A 269 14.76 -6.59 21.42
CA PRO A 269 13.51 -6.75 22.16
C PRO A 269 12.79 -8.08 21.96
N ASN A 270 13.01 -8.74 20.83
CA ASN A 270 12.42 -10.06 20.55
C ASN A 270 13.24 -11.22 21.15
N TYR A 271 14.44 -10.94 21.68
CA TYR A 271 15.38 -11.92 22.22
C TYR A 271 15.88 -11.49 23.59
N GLU A 272 14.99 -11.49 24.58
CA GLU A 272 15.30 -11.09 25.97
C GLU A 272 16.30 -12.00 26.67
N LYS A 273 16.34 -13.29 26.25
CA LYS A 273 17.23 -14.28 26.85
C LYS A 273 18.46 -14.47 25.98
N PRO A 274 19.66 -14.62 26.60
CA PRO A 274 20.86 -14.92 25.86
C PRO A 274 20.76 -16.28 25.16
N LEU A 275 21.34 -16.37 23.98
CA LEU A 275 21.63 -17.64 23.31
C LEU A 275 22.87 -18.27 23.94
N MET A 276 22.79 -19.51 24.30
CA MET A 276 23.90 -20.23 24.92
C MET A 276 24.12 -21.55 24.18
N GLY A 277 25.38 -21.92 24.03
CA GLY A 277 25.73 -23.16 23.37
C GLY A 277 27.21 -23.49 23.49
N TYR A 278 27.65 -24.43 22.69
CA TYR A 278 29.04 -24.81 22.60
C TYR A 278 29.57 -24.63 21.18
N LEU A 279 30.87 -24.47 21.08
CA LEU A 279 31.62 -24.53 19.82
C LEU A 279 32.86 -25.41 20.00
N TYR A 280 33.30 -26.03 18.94
CA TYR A 280 34.53 -26.79 18.89
C TYR A 280 35.59 -25.96 18.14
N PHE A 281 36.74 -25.80 18.79
CA PHE A 281 37.88 -25.08 18.25
C PHE A 281 39.03 -26.04 17.94
N THR A 282 39.63 -25.95 16.77
CA THR A 282 40.86 -26.64 16.36
C THR A 282 41.71 -25.75 15.47
N ARG A 283 43.01 -26.09 15.34
CA ARG A 283 44.00 -25.38 14.52
C ARG A 283 44.36 -26.22 13.31
#